data_aaec0c32d80e3b9dc1ba93661b8be3aa
#
_entry.id   aaec0c32d80e3b9dc1ba93661b8be3aa
#
_cell.length_a   1.000
_cell.length_b   1.000
_cell.length_c   1.000
_cell.angle_alpha   90.00
_cell.angle_beta   90.00
_cell.angle_gamma   90.00
#
_symmetry.space_group_name_H-M   'P 1'
#
loop_
_entity.id
_entity.type
_entity.pdbx_description
1 polymer ?
#
loop_
_entity_poly.entity_id
_entity_poly.type
_entity_poly.pdbx_seq_one_letter_code
_entity_poly.pdbx_strand_id
1 'polypeptide(L)'
;HLLSRRQRQMCIRDRKNNIRLVIPFTSKGNEVFNNPSIYQINTPQSYLYSEVYEHFTRKFTNANVIFLDAEDGDKDKADFIKGLKEELKGKHIPFTELKGEAITPESLKGAMNATLDNVFIPTSGTNIALIKLLPQLIVTLRDNPDYRMQLFGYPEWQTYTNDHLASFYELDTYFYSSFYTNNLFPEAIRFSSAYRKWYSKDMSNTFPKYGMLGFDTGYFFLKGLSQYGSNLEDKLNKVTVTPIQTGFKFERVNNWGGFINRKVFFVHFTKNYELIKLDFE
;
A
#
# COMPACT_ATOMS: atom_id res chain seq x y z
N HIS A 1 6.51 -15.63 -27.14
CA HIS A 1 5.61 -16.77 -27.47
C HIS A 1 6.04 -18.12 -26.84
N LEU A 2 7.34 -18.42 -26.72
CA LEU A 2 7.82 -19.68 -26.12
C LEU A 2 7.65 -19.74 -24.59
N LEU A 3 7.82 -18.62 -23.91
CA LEU A 3 7.62 -18.52 -22.44
C LEU A 3 6.16 -18.75 -22.06
N SER A 4 5.19 -18.21 -22.84
CA SER A 4 3.76 -18.39 -22.56
C SER A 4 3.29 -19.84 -22.76
N ARG A 5 3.86 -20.59 -23.70
CA ARG A 5 3.55 -22.03 -23.88
C ARG A 5 4.09 -22.89 -22.75
N ARG A 6 5.33 -22.65 -22.26
CA ARG A 6 5.90 -23.38 -21.11
C ARG A 6 5.11 -23.09 -19.84
N GLN A 7 4.72 -21.84 -19.62
CA GLN A 7 3.93 -21.43 -18.46
C GLN A 7 2.53 -22.09 -18.46
N ARG A 8 1.86 -22.14 -19.62
CA ARG A 8 0.57 -22.86 -19.75
C ARG A 8 0.71 -24.38 -19.52
N GLN A 9 1.76 -25.00 -20.00
CA GLN A 9 2.01 -26.43 -19.78
C GLN A 9 2.30 -26.72 -18.30
N MET A 10 3.02 -25.85 -17.60
CA MET A 10 3.21 -25.95 -16.15
C MET A 10 1.86 -25.87 -15.43
N CYS A 11 1.02 -24.86 -15.70
CA CYS A 11 -0.29 -24.71 -15.06
C CYS A 11 -1.21 -25.94 -15.28
N ILE A 12 -1.19 -26.55 -16.48
CA ILE A 12 -1.98 -27.78 -16.75
C ILE A 12 -1.45 -28.96 -15.94
N ARG A 13 -0.13 -29.11 -15.87
CA ARG A 13 0.54 -30.17 -15.12
C ARG A 13 0.28 -30.02 -13.61
N ASP A 14 0.37 -28.78 -13.10
CA ASP A 14 0.17 -28.45 -11.70
C ASP A 14 -1.27 -28.78 -11.27
N ARG A 15 -2.26 -28.42 -12.09
CA ARG A 15 -3.66 -28.79 -11.85
C ARG A 15 -3.87 -30.29 -11.78
N LYS A 16 -3.29 -31.03 -12.73
CA LYS A 16 -3.45 -32.51 -12.79
C LYS A 16 -2.82 -33.20 -11.59
N ASN A 17 -1.76 -32.63 -11.02
CA ASN A 17 -1.02 -33.22 -9.91
C ASN A 17 -1.32 -32.55 -8.55
N ASN A 18 -2.31 -31.64 -8.50
CA ASN A 18 -2.66 -30.89 -7.31
C ASN A 18 -1.48 -30.11 -6.68
N ILE A 19 -0.62 -29.57 -7.55
CA ILE A 19 0.54 -28.76 -7.14
C ILE A 19 0.08 -27.32 -6.96
N ARG A 20 0.41 -26.74 -5.81
CA ARG A 20 0.13 -25.32 -5.51
C ARG A 20 1.29 -24.46 -5.99
N LEU A 21 0.97 -23.31 -6.60
CA LEU A 21 1.93 -22.33 -7.10
C LEU A 21 1.81 -21.03 -6.33
N VAL A 22 2.88 -20.64 -5.66
CA VAL A 22 2.97 -19.33 -5.00
C VAL A 22 3.73 -18.36 -5.90
N ILE A 23 3.16 -17.20 -6.19
CA ILE A 23 3.74 -16.16 -7.06
C ILE A 23 4.00 -14.91 -6.21
N PRO A 24 5.24 -14.75 -5.67
CA PRO A 24 5.51 -13.63 -4.77
C PRO A 24 5.90 -12.33 -5.48
N PHE A 25 6.55 -12.38 -6.63
CA PHE A 25 7.31 -11.23 -7.14
C PHE A 25 6.58 -10.38 -8.17
N THR A 26 5.75 -10.97 -9.03
CA THR A 26 5.06 -10.22 -10.07
C THR A 26 3.63 -9.87 -9.67
N SER A 27 3.24 -8.63 -9.97
CA SER A 27 1.84 -8.20 -9.92
C SER A 27 1.12 -8.41 -11.26
N LYS A 28 1.87 -8.81 -12.30
CA LYS A 28 1.32 -9.08 -13.64
C LYS A 28 1.02 -10.55 -13.79
N GLY A 29 -0.25 -10.92 -13.83
CA GLY A 29 -0.64 -12.30 -14.05
C GLY A 29 -2.15 -12.43 -13.99
N ASN A 30 -2.75 -12.85 -15.08
CA ASN A 30 -4.19 -13.12 -15.16
C ASN A 30 -4.50 -14.60 -14.89
N GLU A 31 -3.46 -15.44 -14.73
CA GLU A 31 -3.61 -16.88 -14.52
C GLU A 31 -4.35 -17.19 -13.22
N VAL A 32 -4.21 -16.34 -12.20
CA VAL A 32 -4.91 -16.48 -10.91
C VAL A 32 -6.43 -16.53 -11.07
N PHE A 33 -7.00 -15.88 -12.10
CA PHE A 33 -8.45 -15.87 -12.33
C PHE A 33 -9.01 -17.20 -12.84
N ASN A 34 -8.15 -18.04 -13.43
CA ASN A 34 -8.55 -19.29 -14.08
C ASN A 34 -7.85 -20.51 -13.51
N ASN A 35 -7.04 -20.35 -12.46
CA ASN A 35 -6.31 -21.44 -11.84
C ASN A 35 -6.44 -21.42 -10.32
N PRO A 36 -7.23 -22.33 -9.72
CA PRO A 36 -7.46 -22.37 -8.28
C PRO A 36 -6.21 -22.71 -7.46
N SER A 37 -5.16 -23.22 -8.09
CA SER A 37 -3.91 -23.61 -7.41
C SER A 37 -2.90 -22.47 -7.26
N ILE A 38 -3.23 -21.24 -7.70
CA ILE A 38 -2.33 -20.10 -7.64
C ILE A 38 -2.58 -19.26 -6.40
N TYR A 39 -1.50 -18.87 -5.72
CA TYR A 39 -1.47 -17.89 -4.63
C TYR A 39 -0.60 -16.70 -5.06
N GLN A 40 -1.20 -15.59 -5.37
CA GLN A 40 -0.52 -14.36 -5.79
C GLN A 40 -0.32 -13.43 -4.59
N ILE A 41 0.94 -13.13 -4.27
CA ILE A 41 1.30 -12.33 -3.09
C ILE A 41 1.39 -10.86 -3.44
N ASN A 42 2.15 -10.52 -4.50
CA ASN A 42 2.23 -9.15 -5.01
C ASN A 42 1.04 -8.91 -5.94
N THR A 43 0.05 -8.21 -5.43
CA THR A 43 -1.22 -7.97 -6.11
C THR A 43 -1.22 -6.57 -6.74
N PRO A 44 -1.78 -6.38 -7.95
CA PRO A 44 -1.96 -5.04 -8.51
C PRO A 44 -2.72 -4.12 -7.55
N GLN A 45 -2.30 -2.86 -7.44
CA GLN A 45 -2.89 -1.91 -6.49
C GLN A 45 -4.42 -1.78 -6.63
N SER A 46 -4.94 -1.88 -7.86
CA SER A 46 -6.38 -1.78 -8.14
C SER A 46 -7.23 -2.80 -7.38
N TYR A 47 -6.68 -3.99 -7.07
CA TYR A 47 -7.38 -5.00 -6.27
C TYR A 47 -7.41 -4.68 -4.78
N LEU A 48 -6.63 -3.71 -4.33
CA LEU A 48 -6.55 -3.27 -2.94
C LEU A 48 -7.44 -2.05 -2.65
N TYR A 49 -7.92 -1.38 -3.68
CA TYR A 49 -8.61 -0.09 -3.54
C TYR A 49 -9.83 -0.15 -2.61
N SER A 50 -10.65 -1.19 -2.71
CA SER A 50 -11.83 -1.34 -1.83
C SER A 50 -11.44 -1.46 -0.35
N GLU A 51 -10.36 -2.19 -0.04
CA GLU A 51 -9.84 -2.28 1.32
C GLU A 51 -9.30 -0.91 1.79
N VAL A 52 -8.59 -0.20 0.89
CA VAL A 52 -8.07 1.14 1.21
C VAL A 52 -9.22 2.11 1.49
N TYR A 53 -10.29 2.10 0.70
CA TYR A 53 -11.44 2.99 0.89
C TYR A 53 -12.15 2.71 2.21
N GLU A 54 -12.38 1.43 2.54
CA GLU A 54 -12.98 1.04 3.81
C GLU A 54 -12.12 1.50 5.00
N HIS A 55 -10.81 1.23 4.95
CA HIS A 55 -9.89 1.64 6.01
C HIS A 55 -9.78 3.16 6.12
N PHE A 56 -9.76 3.86 4.97
CA PHE A 56 -9.73 5.32 4.93
C PHE A 56 -10.97 5.91 5.60
N THR A 57 -12.16 5.52 5.18
CA THR A 57 -13.41 6.07 5.73
C THR A 57 -13.63 5.68 7.19
N ARG A 58 -13.12 4.52 7.63
CA ARG A 58 -13.12 4.11 9.04
C ARG A 58 -12.17 4.96 9.89
N LYS A 59 -10.99 5.30 9.35
CA LYS A 59 -9.99 6.13 10.05
C LYS A 59 -10.39 7.60 10.07
N PHE A 60 -10.90 8.11 8.95
CA PHE A 60 -11.19 9.53 8.72
C PHE A 60 -12.70 9.81 8.65
N THR A 61 -13.46 9.26 9.60
CA THR A 61 -14.93 9.41 9.64
C THR A 61 -15.38 10.87 9.85
N ASN A 62 -14.57 11.67 10.54
CA ASN A 62 -14.84 13.08 10.84
C ASN A 62 -13.86 13.98 10.08
N ALA A 63 -13.69 13.73 8.80
CA ALA A 63 -12.76 14.46 7.97
C ALA A 63 -13.44 15.39 6.96
N ASN A 64 -12.69 16.41 6.55
CA ASN A 64 -12.90 17.21 5.35
C ASN A 64 -11.76 16.84 4.38
N VAL A 65 -12.09 16.22 3.25
CA VAL A 65 -11.10 15.73 2.30
C VAL A 65 -10.86 16.77 1.20
N ILE A 66 -9.59 17.05 0.91
CA ILE A 66 -9.19 18.04 -0.09
C ILE A 66 -8.28 17.36 -1.11
N PHE A 67 -8.80 17.12 -2.31
CA PHE A 67 -8.01 16.60 -3.41
C PHE A 67 -7.18 17.70 -4.06
N LEU A 68 -5.90 17.39 -4.34
CA LEU A 68 -4.93 18.34 -4.90
C LEU A 68 -4.41 17.82 -6.24
N ASP A 69 -4.82 18.44 -7.33
CA ASP A 69 -4.32 18.15 -8.66
C ASP A 69 -3.15 19.09 -9.01
N ALA A 70 -1.93 18.56 -8.91
CA ALA A 70 -0.71 19.31 -9.20
C ALA A 70 -0.47 19.59 -10.69
N GLU A 71 -1.37 19.10 -11.56
CA GLU A 71 -1.22 19.19 -13.03
C GLU A 71 0.17 18.76 -13.51
N ASP A 72 0.64 17.63 -12.99
CA ASP A 72 1.94 17.04 -13.37
C ASP A 72 1.85 16.12 -14.60
N GLY A 73 0.65 15.96 -15.15
CA GLY A 73 0.37 15.15 -16.33
C GLY A 73 0.17 13.66 -16.04
N ASP A 74 0.41 13.21 -14.82
CA ASP A 74 0.20 11.83 -14.42
C ASP A 74 -1.26 11.57 -14.04
N LYS A 75 -1.84 10.49 -14.57
CA LYS A 75 -3.21 10.04 -14.30
C LYS A 75 -3.27 8.64 -13.71
N ASP A 76 -2.16 8.13 -13.24
CA ASP A 76 -2.02 6.78 -12.70
C ASP A 76 -2.97 6.50 -11.51
N LYS A 77 -3.35 7.54 -10.78
CA LYS A 77 -4.29 7.45 -9.65
C LYS A 77 -5.75 7.80 -9.98
N ALA A 78 -6.08 8.05 -11.24
CA ALA A 78 -7.43 8.50 -11.62
C ALA A 78 -8.54 7.54 -11.17
N ASP A 79 -8.35 6.24 -11.35
CA ASP A 79 -9.33 5.22 -10.92
C ASP A 79 -9.43 5.15 -9.40
N PHE A 80 -8.29 5.25 -8.69
CA PHE A 80 -8.27 5.31 -7.22
C PHE A 80 -9.05 6.53 -6.70
N ILE A 81 -8.76 7.72 -7.23
CA ILE A 81 -9.42 8.96 -6.83
C ILE A 81 -10.92 8.91 -7.12
N LYS A 82 -11.31 8.39 -8.29
CA LYS A 82 -12.71 8.23 -8.66
C LYS A 82 -13.44 7.34 -7.65
N GLY A 83 -12.91 6.16 -7.37
CA GLY A 83 -13.52 5.22 -6.43
C GLY A 83 -13.57 5.78 -5.00
N LEU A 84 -12.50 6.46 -4.55
CA LEU A 84 -12.51 7.10 -3.24
C LEU A 84 -13.58 8.20 -3.13
N LYS A 85 -13.74 9.04 -4.16
CA LYS A 85 -14.80 10.06 -4.21
C LYS A 85 -16.21 9.45 -4.13
N GLU A 86 -16.42 8.30 -4.78
CA GLU A 86 -17.70 7.56 -4.72
C GLU A 86 -17.95 7.03 -3.29
N GLU A 87 -16.93 6.47 -2.65
CA GLU A 87 -17.01 5.98 -1.26
C GLU A 87 -17.28 7.13 -0.27
N LEU A 88 -16.56 8.26 -0.40
CA LEU A 88 -16.78 9.45 0.43
C LEU A 88 -18.22 9.98 0.32
N LYS A 89 -18.79 10.02 -0.89
CA LYS A 89 -20.21 10.38 -1.10
C LYS A 89 -21.13 9.41 -0.38
N GLY A 90 -20.88 8.10 -0.50
CA GLY A 90 -21.68 7.07 0.18
C GLY A 90 -21.63 7.17 1.70
N LYS A 91 -20.54 7.66 2.26
CA LYS A 91 -20.34 7.86 3.71
C LYS A 91 -20.68 9.28 4.19
N HIS A 92 -21.12 10.16 3.29
CA HIS A 92 -21.42 11.58 3.60
C HIS A 92 -20.22 12.36 4.16
N ILE A 93 -19.00 11.99 3.76
CA ILE A 93 -17.76 12.70 4.12
C ILE A 93 -17.56 13.83 3.11
N PRO A 94 -17.47 15.11 3.55
CA PRO A 94 -17.31 16.23 2.64
C PRO A 94 -15.95 16.21 1.94
N PHE A 95 -15.91 16.60 0.68
CA PHE A 95 -14.68 16.79 -0.05
C PHE A 95 -14.74 17.91 -1.07
N THR A 96 -13.57 18.49 -1.36
CA THR A 96 -13.35 19.53 -2.37
C THR A 96 -12.16 19.17 -3.25
N GLU A 97 -11.96 19.91 -4.35
CA GLU A 97 -10.82 19.71 -5.25
C GLU A 97 -10.20 21.05 -5.63
N LEU A 98 -8.88 21.15 -5.53
CA LEU A 98 -8.08 22.30 -5.97
C LEU A 98 -7.11 21.85 -7.06
N LYS A 99 -6.84 22.72 -8.07
CA LYS A 99 -6.04 22.36 -9.25
C LYS A 99 -4.99 23.40 -9.58
N GLY A 100 -3.84 22.93 -10.00
CA GLY A 100 -2.76 23.68 -10.61
C GLY A 100 -2.37 24.94 -9.83
N GLU A 101 -2.33 26.06 -10.51
CA GLU A 101 -1.95 27.35 -9.93
C GLU A 101 -2.93 27.88 -8.87
N ALA A 102 -4.15 27.32 -8.83
CA ALA A 102 -5.11 27.65 -7.76
C ALA A 102 -4.74 27.03 -6.40
N ILE A 103 -3.71 26.19 -6.31
CA ILE A 103 -3.23 25.63 -5.06
C ILE A 103 -2.27 26.61 -4.41
N THR A 104 -2.79 27.51 -3.61
CA THR A 104 -2.05 28.50 -2.82
C THR A 104 -2.37 28.36 -1.33
N PRO A 105 -1.56 28.90 -0.41
CA PRO A 105 -1.88 28.86 1.01
C PRO A 105 -3.27 29.44 1.34
N GLU A 106 -3.70 30.49 0.65
CA GLU A 106 -4.99 31.12 0.84
C GLU A 106 -6.14 30.20 0.40
N SER A 107 -6.02 29.57 -0.76
CA SER A 107 -7.06 28.64 -1.27
C SER A 107 -7.13 27.36 -0.44
N LEU A 108 -5.97 26.85 -0.01
CA LEU A 108 -5.89 25.69 0.90
C LEU A 108 -6.61 26.03 2.22
N LYS A 109 -6.32 27.19 2.83
CA LYS A 109 -7.02 27.67 4.02
C LYS A 109 -8.52 27.81 3.77
N GLY A 110 -8.92 28.36 2.63
CA GLY A 110 -10.32 28.51 2.25
C GLY A 110 -11.09 27.20 2.10
N ALA A 111 -10.38 26.12 1.74
CA ALA A 111 -10.93 24.77 1.63
C ALA A 111 -10.97 24.00 2.96
N MET A 112 -10.21 24.44 3.97
CA MET A 112 -10.15 23.77 5.28
C MET A 112 -11.40 24.04 6.12
N ASN A 113 -11.70 23.08 7.00
CA ASN A 113 -12.72 23.17 8.03
C ASN A 113 -12.06 23.26 9.42
N ALA A 114 -12.49 24.19 10.25
CA ALA A 114 -11.89 24.43 11.57
C ALA A 114 -12.19 23.32 12.59
N THR A 115 -13.28 22.56 12.40
CA THR A 115 -13.74 21.55 13.37
C THR A 115 -13.44 20.11 12.95
N LEU A 116 -13.16 19.88 11.68
CA LEU A 116 -12.88 18.57 11.11
C LEU A 116 -11.37 18.32 10.92
N ASP A 117 -11.00 17.08 10.73
CA ASP A 117 -9.65 16.71 10.28
C ASP A 117 -9.52 17.00 8.79
N ASN A 118 -8.64 17.90 8.39
CA ASN A 118 -8.44 18.24 6.98
C ASN A 118 -7.42 17.28 6.38
N VAL A 119 -7.89 16.39 5.49
CA VAL A 119 -7.05 15.37 4.86
C VAL A 119 -6.79 15.74 3.41
N PHE A 120 -5.54 16.07 3.11
CA PHE A 120 -5.09 16.43 1.77
C PHE A 120 -4.65 15.18 1.00
N ILE A 121 -5.17 15.01 -0.22
CA ILE A 121 -4.87 13.86 -1.08
C ILE A 121 -4.44 14.36 -2.46
N PRO A 122 -3.15 14.27 -2.81
CA PRO A 122 -2.71 14.53 -4.19
C PRO A 122 -3.38 13.56 -5.16
N THR A 123 -3.79 14.03 -6.34
CA THR A 123 -4.36 13.18 -7.40
C THR A 123 -3.32 12.41 -8.19
N SER A 124 -2.05 12.66 -7.93
CA SER A 124 -0.87 11.95 -8.47
C SER A 124 0.05 11.49 -7.34
N GLY A 125 0.63 10.31 -7.49
CA GLY A 125 1.59 9.73 -6.54
C GLY A 125 3.06 10.10 -6.84
N THR A 126 3.33 10.92 -7.85
CA THR A 126 4.69 11.22 -8.33
C THR A 126 5.49 12.11 -7.38
N ASN A 127 6.82 12.03 -7.47
CA ASN A 127 7.72 12.95 -6.77
C ASN A 127 7.54 14.40 -7.23
N ILE A 128 7.17 14.61 -8.51
CA ILE A 128 6.91 15.95 -9.06
C ILE A 128 5.73 16.61 -8.36
N ALA A 129 4.64 15.86 -8.15
CA ALA A 129 3.49 16.35 -7.41
C ALA A 129 3.88 16.74 -5.97
N LEU A 130 4.67 15.91 -5.27
CA LEU A 130 5.15 16.22 -3.92
C LEU A 130 5.99 17.49 -3.89
N ILE A 131 6.94 17.66 -4.82
CA ILE A 131 7.79 18.86 -4.91
C ILE A 131 6.94 20.13 -5.08
N LYS A 132 5.86 20.08 -5.86
CA LYS A 132 4.96 21.21 -6.05
C LYS A 132 4.07 21.50 -4.83
N LEU A 133 3.54 20.45 -4.20
CA LEU A 133 2.48 20.59 -3.20
C LEU A 133 2.99 20.75 -1.76
N LEU A 134 4.07 20.04 -1.38
CA LEU A 134 4.57 20.06 -0.01
C LEU A 134 4.91 21.46 0.52
N PRO A 135 5.60 22.34 -0.24
CA PRO A 135 5.89 23.70 0.22
C PRO A 135 4.62 24.49 0.55
N GLN A 136 3.58 24.38 -0.28
CA GLN A 136 2.30 25.10 -0.09
C GLN A 136 1.58 24.59 1.17
N LEU A 137 1.55 23.26 1.36
CA LEU A 137 0.95 22.63 2.53
C LEU A 137 1.68 23.00 3.82
N ILE A 138 3.01 23.03 3.81
CA ILE A 138 3.81 23.37 4.99
C ILE A 138 3.62 24.85 5.38
N VAL A 139 3.63 25.78 4.41
CA VAL A 139 3.33 27.18 4.67
C VAL A 139 1.94 27.31 5.27
N THR A 140 0.94 26.67 4.64
CA THR A 140 -0.46 26.69 5.14
C THR A 140 -0.56 26.18 6.58
N LEU A 141 0.13 25.07 6.90
CA LEU A 141 0.13 24.49 8.24
C LEU A 141 0.72 25.46 9.27
N ARG A 142 1.87 26.08 8.95
CA ARG A 142 2.57 26.99 9.87
C ARG A 142 1.80 28.28 10.12
N ASP A 143 1.09 28.77 9.09
CA ASP A 143 0.26 29.97 9.18
C ASP A 143 -1.08 29.73 9.87
N ASN A 144 -1.50 28.46 10.00
CA ASN A 144 -2.79 28.08 10.56
C ASN A 144 -2.65 26.92 11.58
N PRO A 145 -1.94 27.12 12.69
CA PRO A 145 -1.61 26.05 13.66
C PRO A 145 -2.86 25.47 14.36
N ASP A 146 -3.97 26.18 14.37
CA ASP A 146 -5.21 25.73 15.01
C ASP A 146 -5.99 24.70 14.15
N TYR A 147 -5.64 24.58 12.87
CA TYR A 147 -6.28 23.61 12.00
C TYR A 147 -5.55 22.24 12.06
N ARG A 148 -6.36 21.19 12.14
CA ARG A 148 -5.82 19.83 12.01
C ARG A 148 -5.61 19.52 10.54
N MET A 149 -4.37 19.29 10.15
CA MET A 149 -3.97 18.98 8.77
C MET A 149 -3.24 17.65 8.73
N GLN A 150 -3.59 16.82 7.76
CA GLN A 150 -3.00 15.52 7.50
C GLN A 150 -2.83 15.33 5.99
N LEU A 151 -1.79 14.63 5.59
CA LEU A 151 -1.53 14.27 4.20
C LEU A 151 -1.77 12.78 4.03
N PHE A 152 -2.49 12.38 2.98
CA PHE A 152 -2.70 10.97 2.65
C PHE A 152 -2.22 10.66 1.24
N GLY A 153 -1.45 9.59 1.08
CA GLY A 153 -0.84 9.24 -0.20
C GLY A 153 -0.68 7.77 -0.47
N TYR A 154 0.34 7.43 -1.21
CA TYR A 154 0.45 6.22 -2.01
C TYR A 154 1.66 5.36 -1.63
N PRO A 155 1.63 4.04 -1.96
CA PRO A 155 2.71 3.11 -1.62
C PRO A 155 4.10 3.53 -2.11
N GLU A 156 4.18 4.15 -3.29
CA GLU A 156 5.43 4.61 -3.90
C GLU A 156 6.15 5.70 -3.09
N TRP A 157 5.45 6.42 -2.21
CA TRP A 157 6.06 7.44 -1.35
C TRP A 157 7.14 6.89 -0.41
N GLN A 158 7.13 5.60 -0.16
CA GLN A 158 8.21 4.92 0.55
C GLN A 158 9.58 5.06 -0.14
N THR A 159 9.59 5.23 -1.46
CA THR A 159 10.82 5.46 -2.22
C THR A 159 11.31 6.91 -2.17
N TYR A 160 10.44 7.84 -1.76
CA TYR A 160 10.72 9.27 -1.68
C TYR A 160 11.01 9.75 -0.25
N THR A 161 11.04 8.85 0.72
CA THR A 161 11.26 9.21 2.13
C THR A 161 12.59 9.91 2.38
N ASN A 162 13.64 9.60 1.61
CA ASN A 162 14.94 10.29 1.76
C ASN A 162 14.83 11.79 1.45
N ASP A 163 13.98 12.18 0.50
CA ASP A 163 13.85 13.55 0.03
C ASP A 163 12.82 14.35 0.83
N HIS A 164 11.79 13.68 1.35
CA HIS A 164 10.61 14.33 1.93
C HIS A 164 10.31 13.93 3.38
N LEU A 165 11.25 13.25 4.08
CA LEU A 165 11.00 12.70 5.42
C LEU A 165 10.52 13.76 6.41
N ALA A 166 11.19 14.93 6.45
CA ALA A 166 10.82 16.00 7.36
C ALA A 166 9.40 16.53 7.09
N SER A 167 9.06 16.71 5.82
CA SER A 167 7.73 17.16 5.39
C SER A 167 6.65 16.14 5.73
N PHE A 168 6.94 14.84 5.59
CA PHE A 168 5.98 13.78 5.96
C PHE A 168 5.68 13.78 7.46
N TYR A 169 6.67 13.96 8.31
CA TYR A 169 6.45 14.11 9.75
C TYR A 169 5.68 15.39 10.09
N GLU A 170 6.06 16.52 9.52
CA GLU A 170 5.43 17.82 9.79
C GLU A 170 3.94 17.82 9.39
N LEU A 171 3.60 17.17 8.26
CA LEU A 171 2.23 17.08 7.73
C LEU A 171 1.40 15.91 8.27
N ASP A 172 1.90 15.20 9.31
CA ASP A 172 1.18 14.06 9.90
C ASP A 172 0.71 13.06 8.83
N THR A 173 1.66 12.59 8.00
CA THR A 173 1.39 11.92 6.73
C THR A 173 1.04 10.46 6.89
N TYR A 174 0.02 10.03 6.17
CA TYR A 174 -0.38 8.65 5.99
C TYR A 174 -0.15 8.22 4.54
N PHE A 175 0.18 6.95 4.34
CA PHE A 175 0.04 6.30 3.04
C PHE A 175 -0.36 4.83 3.21
N TYR A 176 -1.11 4.30 2.25
CA TYR A 176 -1.46 2.88 2.28
C TYR A 176 -0.37 2.03 1.64
N SER A 177 -0.24 0.79 2.09
CA SER A 177 0.68 -0.17 1.49
C SER A 177 0.33 -1.62 1.85
N SER A 178 0.79 -2.56 1.01
CA SER A 178 0.85 -4.00 1.33
C SER A 178 2.24 -4.44 1.80
N PHE A 179 3.23 -3.56 1.68
CA PHE A 179 4.64 -3.82 1.95
C PHE A 179 5.26 -2.65 2.70
N TYR A 180 5.71 -2.91 3.91
CA TYR A 180 6.40 -1.88 4.67
C TYR A 180 7.41 -2.50 5.63
N THR A 181 8.63 -2.00 5.61
CA THR A 181 9.70 -2.40 6.52
C THR A 181 10.11 -1.23 7.40
N ASN A 182 9.96 -1.38 8.71
CA ASN A 182 10.68 -0.51 9.62
C ASN A 182 12.12 -1.04 9.77
N ASN A 183 13.06 -0.32 9.18
CA ASN A 183 14.48 -0.70 9.20
C ASN A 183 15.11 -0.67 10.61
N LEU A 184 14.42 -0.11 11.61
CA LEU A 184 14.86 -0.08 13.01
C LEU A 184 14.43 -1.33 13.78
N PHE A 185 13.55 -2.15 13.25
CA PHE A 185 13.14 -3.38 13.93
C PHE A 185 14.26 -4.41 13.96
N PRO A 186 14.47 -5.07 15.11
CA PRO A 186 15.52 -6.10 15.27
C PRO A 186 15.48 -7.18 14.20
N GLU A 187 14.28 -7.60 13.79
CA GLU A 187 14.07 -8.60 12.74
C GLU A 187 14.57 -8.13 11.37
N ALA A 188 14.27 -6.87 11.01
CA ALA A 188 14.72 -6.27 9.75
C ALA A 188 16.24 -6.08 9.74
N ILE A 189 16.81 -5.66 10.88
CA ILE A 189 18.27 -5.50 11.05
C ILE A 189 18.96 -6.87 10.92
N ARG A 190 18.47 -7.88 11.63
CA ARG A 190 19.03 -9.25 11.57
C ARG A 190 18.96 -9.82 10.16
N PHE A 191 17.81 -9.68 9.48
CA PHE A 191 17.65 -10.16 8.12
C PHE A 191 18.60 -9.46 7.15
N SER A 192 18.68 -8.13 7.21
CA SER A 192 19.56 -7.34 6.34
C SER A 192 21.05 -7.69 6.55
N SER A 193 21.45 -7.89 7.80
CA SER A 193 22.82 -8.30 8.15
C SER A 193 23.13 -9.71 7.65
N ALA A 194 22.20 -10.65 7.81
CA ALA A 194 22.35 -12.02 7.29
C ALA A 194 22.41 -12.02 5.76
N TYR A 195 21.55 -11.25 5.09
CA TYR A 195 21.56 -11.11 3.63
C TYR A 195 22.90 -10.60 3.12
N ARG A 196 23.44 -9.52 3.73
CA ARG A 196 24.75 -8.96 3.38
C ARG A 196 25.87 -9.98 3.58
N LYS A 197 25.81 -10.75 4.67
CA LYS A 197 26.80 -11.81 4.96
C LYS A 197 26.80 -12.91 3.88
N TRP A 198 25.61 -13.35 3.41
CA TRP A 198 25.48 -14.43 2.44
C TRP A 198 25.76 -14.00 1.00
N TYR A 199 25.36 -12.78 0.63
CA TYR A 199 25.43 -12.31 -0.76
C TYR A 199 26.53 -11.27 -1.00
N SER A 200 27.27 -10.84 0.02
CA SER A 200 28.32 -9.80 -0.03
C SER A 200 27.84 -8.46 -0.63
N LYS A 201 26.55 -8.17 -0.54
CA LYS A 201 25.91 -6.95 -1.04
C LYS A 201 24.61 -6.67 -0.31
N ASP A 202 24.18 -5.43 -0.32
CA ASP A 202 22.87 -5.03 0.17
C ASP A 202 21.76 -5.46 -0.77
N MET A 203 20.54 -5.59 -0.23
CA MET A 203 19.35 -5.76 -1.05
C MET A 203 19.13 -4.51 -1.90
N SER A 204 18.64 -4.70 -3.13
CA SER A 204 18.24 -3.60 -4.01
C SER A 204 17.21 -2.72 -3.33
N ASN A 205 17.33 -1.41 -3.51
CA ASN A 205 16.36 -0.43 -2.99
C ASN A 205 15.11 -0.41 -3.90
N THR A 206 14.38 -1.51 -3.90
CA THR A 206 13.12 -1.69 -4.63
C THR A 206 11.95 -1.68 -3.66
N PHE A 207 10.78 -1.42 -4.18
CA PHE A 207 9.52 -1.55 -3.46
C PHE A 207 8.64 -2.59 -4.18
N PRO A 208 8.32 -3.73 -3.55
CA PRO A 208 8.87 -4.26 -2.28
C PRO A 208 10.35 -4.67 -2.37
N LYS A 209 11.02 -4.87 -1.23
CA LYS A 209 12.34 -5.51 -1.17
C LYS A 209 12.18 -7.01 -1.41
N TYR A 210 12.60 -7.49 -2.56
CA TYR A 210 12.33 -8.86 -3.01
C TYR A 210 12.91 -9.95 -2.11
N GLY A 211 14.08 -9.70 -1.48
CA GLY A 211 14.65 -10.64 -0.51
C GLY A 211 13.74 -10.87 0.70
N MET A 212 13.21 -9.79 1.26
CA MET A 212 12.25 -9.86 2.39
C MET A 212 10.93 -10.46 1.96
N LEU A 213 10.42 -10.09 0.79
CA LEU A 213 9.16 -10.64 0.25
C LEU A 213 9.26 -12.16 0.08
N GLY A 214 10.38 -12.65 -0.47
CA GLY A 214 10.60 -14.09 -0.61
C GLY A 214 10.69 -14.80 0.74
N PHE A 215 11.38 -14.20 1.71
CA PHE A 215 11.48 -14.75 3.06
C PHE A 215 10.13 -14.81 3.76
N ASP A 216 9.40 -13.70 3.81
CA ASP A 216 8.08 -13.62 4.46
C ASP A 216 7.10 -14.62 3.84
N THR A 217 7.08 -14.70 2.49
CA THR A 217 6.25 -15.63 1.74
C THR A 217 6.59 -17.09 2.08
N GLY A 218 7.88 -17.45 2.03
CA GLY A 218 8.34 -18.79 2.37
C GLY A 218 7.99 -19.16 3.81
N TYR A 219 8.24 -18.25 4.75
CA TYR A 219 7.94 -18.45 6.16
C TYR A 219 6.43 -18.65 6.41
N PHE A 220 5.58 -17.83 5.78
CA PHE A 220 4.13 -17.96 5.87
C PHE A 220 3.64 -19.34 5.42
N PHE A 221 4.01 -19.77 4.22
CA PHE A 221 3.55 -21.03 3.67
C PHE A 221 4.15 -22.25 4.38
N LEU A 222 5.43 -22.23 4.76
CA LEU A 222 6.05 -23.31 5.52
C LEU A 222 5.40 -23.48 6.90
N LYS A 223 5.16 -22.38 7.60
CA LYS A 223 4.44 -22.41 8.89
C LYS A 223 3.02 -22.92 8.71
N GLY A 224 2.31 -22.42 7.71
CA GLY A 224 0.94 -22.85 7.41
C GLY A 224 0.86 -24.36 7.09
N LEU A 225 1.78 -24.86 6.26
CA LEU A 225 1.87 -26.29 5.94
C LEU A 225 2.20 -27.13 7.16
N SER A 226 3.12 -26.67 8.03
CA SER A 226 3.44 -27.35 9.27
C SER A 226 2.26 -27.43 10.24
N GLN A 227 1.40 -26.38 10.28
CA GLN A 227 0.25 -26.33 11.18
C GLN A 227 -1.00 -27.04 10.66
N TYR A 228 -1.26 -26.96 9.36
CA TYR A 228 -2.52 -27.36 8.76
C TYR A 228 -2.39 -28.44 7.66
N GLY A 229 -1.17 -28.74 7.20
CA GLY A 229 -0.93 -29.77 6.17
C GLY A 229 -1.75 -29.52 4.91
N SER A 230 -2.48 -30.53 4.46
CA SER A 230 -3.36 -30.47 3.28
C SER A 230 -4.55 -29.52 3.42
N ASN A 231 -4.91 -29.15 4.65
CA ASN A 231 -6.04 -28.25 4.95
C ASN A 231 -5.63 -26.76 4.96
N LEU A 232 -4.41 -26.43 4.56
CA LEU A 232 -3.91 -25.04 4.58
C LEU A 232 -4.81 -24.08 3.80
N GLU A 233 -5.36 -24.49 2.68
CA GLU A 233 -6.20 -23.65 1.83
C GLU A 233 -7.39 -23.04 2.59
N ASP A 234 -8.07 -23.83 3.42
CA ASP A 234 -9.21 -23.39 4.23
C ASP A 234 -8.77 -22.61 5.49
N LYS A 235 -7.48 -22.57 5.77
CA LYS A 235 -6.92 -22.00 6.99
C LYS A 235 -5.92 -20.88 6.74
N LEU A 236 -5.78 -20.42 5.48
CA LEU A 236 -4.80 -19.37 5.10
C LEU A 236 -4.86 -18.16 6.05
N ASN A 237 -6.04 -17.62 6.30
CA ASN A 237 -6.20 -16.43 7.15
C ASN A 237 -6.12 -16.74 8.67
N LYS A 238 -5.88 -18.02 9.04
CA LYS A 238 -5.57 -18.43 10.43
C LYS A 238 -4.08 -18.61 10.69
N VAL A 239 -3.25 -18.55 9.65
CA VAL A 239 -1.79 -18.61 9.78
C VAL A 239 -1.30 -17.29 10.34
N THR A 240 -0.84 -17.30 11.58
CA THR A 240 -0.30 -16.10 12.24
C THR A 240 1.22 -16.08 12.10
N VAL A 241 1.76 -15.07 11.46
CA VAL A 241 3.21 -14.81 11.34
C VAL A 241 3.50 -13.36 11.72
N THR A 242 4.75 -13.10 12.10
CA THR A 242 5.27 -11.73 12.25
C THR A 242 6.22 -11.47 11.09
N PRO A 243 5.72 -10.94 9.97
CA PRO A 243 6.53 -10.72 8.78
C PRO A 243 7.45 -9.52 8.97
N ILE A 244 8.55 -9.50 8.20
CA ILE A 244 9.48 -8.37 8.18
C ILE A 244 8.89 -7.21 7.38
N GLN A 245 8.19 -7.52 6.28
CA GLN A 245 7.71 -6.53 5.33
C GLN A 245 6.25 -6.76 4.92
N THR A 246 5.84 -8.00 4.70
CA THR A 246 4.65 -8.36 3.91
C THR A 246 3.50 -8.79 4.82
N GLY A 247 2.39 -8.08 4.80
CA GLY A 247 1.15 -8.58 5.42
C GLY A 247 0.48 -9.65 4.57
N PHE A 248 -0.33 -10.54 5.19
CA PHE A 248 -1.06 -11.60 4.49
C PHE A 248 -2.55 -11.56 4.86
N LYS A 249 -3.41 -11.48 3.85
CA LYS A 249 -4.85 -11.65 3.91
C LYS A 249 -5.30 -12.21 2.56
N PHE A 250 -5.56 -13.51 2.51
CA PHE A 250 -5.88 -14.18 1.26
C PHE A 250 -7.38 -14.18 1.00
N GLU A 251 -7.74 -13.86 -0.23
CA GLU A 251 -9.10 -13.94 -0.73
C GLU A 251 -9.12 -14.65 -2.09
N ARG A 252 -10.09 -15.53 -2.28
CA ARG A 252 -10.27 -16.20 -3.58
C ARG A 252 -10.86 -15.21 -4.58
N VAL A 253 -10.28 -15.13 -5.77
CA VAL A 253 -10.70 -14.14 -6.78
C VAL A 253 -12.10 -14.42 -7.35
N ASN A 254 -12.46 -15.69 -7.47
CA ASN A 254 -13.79 -16.20 -7.90
C ASN A 254 -13.86 -17.71 -7.65
N ASN A 255 -14.98 -18.34 -7.98
CA ASN A 255 -15.20 -19.77 -7.75
C ASN A 255 -14.23 -20.70 -8.51
N TRP A 256 -13.57 -20.23 -9.55
CA TRP A 256 -12.69 -21.00 -10.43
C TRP A 256 -11.23 -20.58 -10.34
N GLY A 257 -10.98 -19.47 -9.69
CA GLY A 257 -9.67 -18.84 -9.58
C GLY A 257 -8.90 -19.24 -8.32
N GLY A 258 -7.69 -18.73 -8.24
CA GLY A 258 -6.80 -18.86 -7.10
C GLY A 258 -7.03 -17.78 -6.05
N PHE A 259 -5.99 -17.54 -5.28
CA PHE A 259 -5.99 -16.59 -4.17
C PHE A 259 -5.11 -15.39 -4.47
N ILE A 260 -5.57 -14.22 -4.09
CA ILE A 260 -4.79 -12.97 -4.07
C ILE A 260 -4.61 -12.50 -2.63
N ASN A 261 -3.48 -11.90 -2.37
CA ASN A 261 -3.23 -11.21 -1.10
C ASN A 261 -3.85 -9.81 -1.15
N ARG A 262 -4.79 -9.54 -0.24
CA ARG A 262 -5.49 -8.26 -0.13
C ARG A 262 -5.11 -7.48 1.14
N LYS A 263 -4.05 -7.90 1.83
CA LYS A 263 -3.64 -7.20 3.05
C LYS A 263 -3.18 -5.79 2.74
N VAL A 264 -3.81 -4.84 3.39
CA VAL A 264 -3.47 -3.41 3.37
C VAL A 264 -3.29 -2.93 4.80
N PHE A 265 -2.38 -2.01 5.01
CA PHE A 265 -2.19 -1.25 6.23
C PHE A 265 -1.85 0.20 5.87
N PHE A 266 -1.97 1.09 6.84
CA PHE A 266 -1.49 2.44 6.69
C PHE A 266 -0.17 2.61 7.44
N VAL A 267 0.74 3.33 6.84
CA VAL A 267 1.96 3.82 7.47
C VAL A 267 1.75 5.27 7.81
N HIS A 268 2.02 5.64 9.06
CA HIS A 268 1.77 6.97 9.61
C HIS A 268 3.06 7.59 10.13
N PHE A 269 3.44 8.70 9.55
CA PHE A 269 4.52 9.59 10.02
C PHE A 269 3.91 10.62 10.95
N THR A 270 4.07 10.44 12.25
CA THR A 270 3.46 11.31 13.25
C THR A 270 4.25 12.60 13.47
N LYS A 271 3.59 13.67 13.92
CA LYS A 271 4.24 14.92 14.32
C LYS A 271 5.27 14.76 15.44
N ASN A 272 5.22 13.64 16.17
CA ASN A 272 6.21 13.31 17.22
C ASN A 272 7.44 12.56 16.69
N TYR A 273 7.63 12.52 15.37
CA TYR A 273 8.70 11.77 14.69
C TYR A 273 8.67 10.26 14.92
N GLU A 274 7.48 9.73 15.15
CA GLU A 274 7.24 8.30 15.23
C GLU A 274 6.74 7.77 13.89
N LEU A 275 7.08 6.52 13.62
CA LEU A 275 6.63 5.81 12.42
C LEU A 275 5.78 4.62 12.86
N ILE A 276 4.49 4.70 12.61
CA ILE A 276 3.49 3.75 13.10
C ILE A 276 2.91 2.98 11.91
N LYS A 277 2.84 1.66 12.04
CA LYS A 277 2.07 0.81 11.14
C LYS A 277 0.68 0.59 11.74
N LEU A 278 -0.34 1.10 11.07
CA LEU A 278 -1.75 0.86 11.43
C LEU A 278 -2.24 -0.35 10.66
N ASP A 279 -2.54 -1.41 11.39
CA ASP A 279 -3.09 -2.64 10.85
C ASP A 279 -4.60 -2.67 11.13
N PHE A 280 -5.39 -2.87 10.09
CA PHE A 280 -6.85 -2.96 10.20
C PHE A 280 -7.25 -4.44 10.12
N GLU A 281 -7.88 -4.92 11.16
CA GLU A 281 -8.47 -6.25 11.25
C GLU A 281 -9.94 -6.25 10.80
#